data_4c9d54eb80cf8a0e51f712e514f15e3c
#
_entry.id   4c9d54eb80cf8a0e51f712e514f15e3c
#
_cell.length_a   1.000
_cell.length_b   1.000
_cell.length_c   1.000
_cell.angle_alpha   90.00
_cell.angle_beta   90.00
_cell.angle_gamma   90.00
#
_symmetry.space_group_name_H-M   'P 1'
#
loop_
_entity.id
_entity.type
_entity.pdbx_description
1 polymer ?
#
loop_
_entity_poly.entity_id
_entity_poly.type
_entity_poly.pdbx_seq_one_letter_code
_entity_poly.pdbx_strand_id
1 'polypeptide(L)'
;MTRPTELRRATEQDADDVAAIARALEGKNTALAPDFDVEHARQWIKRLGESGTMILAVDGSIPVAFGTLDFDTSEPETGVLGVWVAPDHRRRGLATDIAEELVEFAREHGYRRIRGRLPDGNEPALSFLSSIGAMVPLRNPNMSFELPL
;
A
#
# COMPACT_ATOMS: atom_id res chain seq x y z
N MET A 1 -17.81 8.06 20.89
CA MET A 1 -16.35 8.14 20.75
C MET A 1 -15.92 7.23 19.61
N THR A 2 -15.31 7.79 18.61
CA THR A 2 -14.83 7.03 17.45
C THR A 2 -13.53 6.32 17.84
N ARG A 3 -13.44 5.02 17.62
CA ARG A 3 -12.18 4.31 17.79
C ARG A 3 -11.20 4.77 16.72
N PRO A 4 -9.94 5.07 17.07
CA PRO A 4 -8.94 5.37 16.07
C PRO A 4 -8.68 4.14 15.21
N THR A 5 -8.39 4.36 13.94
CA THR A 5 -7.96 3.28 13.06
C THR A 5 -6.57 2.84 13.47
N GLU A 6 -6.38 1.56 13.67
CA GLU A 6 -5.10 0.98 14.02
C GLU A 6 -4.34 0.59 12.75
N LEU A 7 -3.08 1.01 12.66
CA LEU A 7 -2.16 0.56 11.62
C LEU A 7 -1.21 -0.45 12.25
N ARG A 8 -1.04 -1.61 11.61
CA ARG A 8 -0.11 -2.61 12.09
C ARG A 8 0.50 -3.38 10.93
N ARG A 9 1.65 -4.01 11.18
CA ARG A 9 2.25 -4.90 10.20
C ARG A 9 1.38 -6.14 10.03
N ALA A 10 1.03 -6.46 8.79
CA ALA A 10 0.26 -7.66 8.49
C ALA A 10 1.13 -8.90 8.61
N THR A 11 0.54 -9.97 9.13
CA THR A 11 1.14 -11.30 9.19
C THR A 11 0.31 -12.25 8.34
N GLU A 12 0.78 -13.49 8.15
CA GLU A 12 0.03 -14.48 7.37
C GLU A 12 -1.38 -14.73 7.94
N GLN A 13 -1.58 -14.49 9.24
CA GLN A 13 -2.89 -14.60 9.87
C GLN A 13 -3.85 -13.51 9.42
N ASP A 14 -3.34 -12.42 8.85
CA ASP A 14 -4.15 -11.31 8.35
C ASP A 14 -4.54 -11.47 6.88
N ALA A 15 -4.17 -12.60 6.25
CA ALA A 15 -4.44 -12.80 4.82
C ALA A 15 -5.92 -12.73 4.47
N ASP A 16 -6.80 -13.21 5.35
CA ASP A 16 -8.25 -13.12 5.15
C ASP A 16 -8.71 -11.66 5.05
N ASP A 17 -8.18 -10.80 5.92
CA ASP A 17 -8.53 -9.38 5.97
C ASP A 17 -8.04 -8.65 4.72
N VAL A 18 -6.83 -8.97 4.26
CA VAL A 18 -6.27 -8.39 3.03
C VAL A 18 -7.13 -8.80 1.83
N ALA A 19 -7.50 -10.07 1.75
CA ALA A 19 -8.36 -10.57 0.68
C ALA A 19 -9.75 -9.92 0.72
N ALA A 20 -10.29 -9.65 1.90
CA ALA A 20 -11.57 -8.97 2.05
C ALA A 20 -11.53 -7.55 1.48
N ILE A 21 -10.45 -6.82 1.75
CA ILE A 21 -10.26 -5.47 1.18
C ILE A 21 -10.16 -5.56 -0.36
N ALA A 22 -9.36 -6.49 -0.87
CA ALA A 22 -9.20 -6.68 -2.30
C ALA A 22 -10.54 -6.99 -2.98
N ARG A 23 -11.37 -7.80 -2.34
CA ARG A 23 -12.69 -8.16 -2.85
C ARG A 23 -13.62 -6.95 -2.91
N ALA A 24 -13.53 -6.05 -1.93
CA ALA A 24 -14.29 -4.80 -1.92
C ALA A 24 -13.89 -3.86 -3.06
N LEU A 25 -12.72 -4.06 -3.64
CA LEU A 25 -12.20 -3.27 -4.76
C LEU A 25 -12.43 -3.94 -6.12
N GLU A 26 -13.11 -5.09 -6.15
CA GLU A 26 -13.36 -5.84 -7.38
C GLU A 26 -14.01 -4.96 -8.46
N GLY A 27 -13.56 -5.10 -9.69
CA GLY A 27 -14.02 -4.27 -10.81
C GLY A 27 -13.39 -2.90 -10.93
N LYS A 28 -12.50 -2.54 -10.00
CA LYS A 28 -11.76 -1.27 -10.03
C LYS A 28 -10.38 -1.49 -10.62
N ASN A 29 -9.75 -0.40 -11.07
CA ASN A 29 -8.36 -0.44 -11.53
C ASN A 29 -7.43 -0.49 -10.30
N THR A 30 -7.14 -1.69 -9.81
CA THR A 30 -6.45 -1.89 -8.54
C THR A 30 -5.00 -2.32 -8.66
N ALA A 31 -4.55 -2.74 -9.85
CA ALA A 31 -3.26 -3.39 -10.05
C ALA A 31 -3.10 -4.72 -9.31
N LEU A 32 -4.18 -5.26 -8.75
CA LEU A 32 -4.23 -6.60 -8.17
C LEU A 32 -4.69 -7.61 -9.22
N ALA A 33 -4.25 -8.87 -9.07
CA ALA A 33 -4.73 -9.93 -9.95
C ALA A 33 -6.25 -10.07 -9.85
N PRO A 34 -6.96 -10.33 -10.96
CA PRO A 34 -8.43 -10.46 -10.93
C PRO A 34 -8.93 -11.57 -10.01
N ASP A 35 -8.12 -12.61 -9.81
CA ASP A 35 -8.43 -13.77 -8.96
C ASP A 35 -7.75 -13.70 -7.59
N PHE A 36 -7.42 -12.49 -7.15
CA PHE A 36 -6.72 -12.29 -5.88
C PHE A 36 -7.57 -12.81 -4.71
N ASP A 37 -7.04 -13.77 -3.97
CA ASP A 37 -7.72 -14.44 -2.88
C ASP A 37 -6.83 -14.51 -1.62
N VAL A 38 -7.30 -15.24 -0.60
CA VAL A 38 -6.59 -15.39 0.68
C VAL A 38 -5.21 -16.02 0.47
N GLU A 39 -5.09 -17.01 -0.42
CA GLU A 39 -3.82 -17.67 -0.67
C GLU A 39 -2.82 -16.73 -1.36
N HIS A 40 -3.29 -15.91 -2.30
CA HIS A 40 -2.44 -14.87 -2.91
C HIS A 40 -1.94 -13.89 -1.86
N ALA A 41 -2.83 -13.47 -0.94
CA ALA A 41 -2.46 -12.57 0.14
C ALA A 41 -1.42 -13.20 1.06
N ARG A 42 -1.64 -14.46 1.45
CA ARG A 42 -0.72 -15.20 2.33
C ARG A 42 0.67 -15.35 1.69
N GLN A 43 0.73 -15.74 0.43
CA GLN A 43 1.99 -15.90 -0.29
C GLN A 43 2.72 -14.56 -0.44
N TRP A 44 1.98 -13.48 -0.69
CA TRP A 44 2.57 -12.15 -0.78
C TRP A 44 3.23 -11.74 0.54
N ILE A 45 2.50 -11.87 1.63
CA ILE A 45 3.01 -11.53 2.97
C ILE A 45 4.26 -12.37 3.29
N LYS A 46 4.20 -13.67 3.00
CA LYS A 46 5.32 -14.58 3.23
C LYS A 46 6.55 -14.20 2.39
N ARG A 47 6.34 -13.86 1.13
CA ARG A 47 7.42 -13.47 0.22
C ARG A 47 8.09 -12.17 0.61
N LEU A 48 7.34 -11.21 1.17
CA LEU A 48 7.90 -9.93 1.61
C LEU A 48 8.99 -10.12 2.67
N GLY A 49 8.81 -11.05 3.59
CA GLY A 49 9.82 -11.37 4.60
C GLY A 49 10.30 -10.16 5.37
N GLU A 50 11.61 -9.99 5.45
CA GLU A 50 12.23 -8.85 6.12
C GLU A 50 12.61 -7.71 5.17
N SER A 51 12.62 -7.98 3.86
CA SER A 51 13.00 -6.99 2.85
C SER A 51 11.85 -6.06 2.48
N GLY A 52 10.61 -6.49 2.70
CA GLY A 52 9.42 -5.72 2.45
C GLY A 52 8.51 -5.71 3.66
N THR A 53 7.38 -5.05 3.53
CA THR A 53 6.37 -5.01 4.59
C THR A 53 4.99 -4.77 4.02
N MET A 54 3.99 -5.22 4.75
CA MET A 54 2.59 -4.90 4.48
C MET A 54 2.00 -4.28 5.74
N ILE A 55 1.37 -3.14 5.59
CA ILE A 55 0.68 -2.45 6.69
C ILE A 55 -0.81 -2.62 6.49
N LEU A 56 -1.49 -3.09 7.52
CA LEU A 56 -2.94 -3.27 7.53
C LEU A 56 -3.57 -2.23 8.45
N ALA A 57 -4.61 -1.57 7.95
CA ALA A 57 -5.41 -0.65 8.75
C ALA A 57 -6.72 -1.32 9.15
N VAL A 58 -7.01 -1.28 10.44
CA VAL A 58 -8.20 -1.91 11.02
C VAL A 58 -8.98 -0.89 11.83
N ASP A 59 -10.25 -0.76 11.54
CA ASP A 59 -11.16 0.11 12.29
C ASP A 59 -12.01 -0.75 13.20
N GLY A 60 -11.62 -0.84 14.47
CA GLY A 60 -12.18 -1.82 15.38
C GLY A 60 -11.78 -3.23 14.96
N SER A 61 -12.73 -4.00 14.46
CA SER A 61 -12.48 -5.35 13.93
C SER A 61 -12.60 -5.41 12.41
N ILE A 62 -12.82 -4.26 11.75
CA ILE A 62 -13.07 -4.20 10.31
C ILE A 62 -11.80 -3.81 9.58
N PRO A 63 -11.28 -4.66 8.66
CA PRO A 63 -10.15 -4.27 7.83
C PRO A 63 -10.61 -3.24 6.80
N VAL A 64 -9.91 -2.12 6.70
CA VAL A 64 -10.34 -1.00 5.87
C VAL A 64 -9.33 -0.58 4.81
N ALA A 65 -8.06 -0.92 4.98
CA ALA A 65 -7.02 -0.57 4.00
C ALA A 65 -5.78 -1.43 4.22
N PHE A 66 -4.96 -1.54 3.18
CA PHE A 66 -3.61 -2.08 3.34
C PHE A 66 -2.67 -1.42 2.34
N GLY A 67 -1.40 -1.47 2.64
CA GLY A 67 -0.36 -1.00 1.74
C GLY A 67 0.86 -1.87 1.85
N THR A 68 1.68 -1.89 0.79
CA THR A 68 2.89 -2.69 0.76
C THR A 68 4.08 -1.87 0.32
N LEU A 69 5.23 -2.20 0.88
CA LEU A 69 6.50 -1.91 0.27
C LEU A 69 7.11 -3.23 -0.14
N ASP A 70 7.08 -3.48 -1.43
CA ASP A 70 7.64 -4.68 -2.04
C ASP A 70 9.04 -4.38 -2.58
N PHE A 71 9.76 -5.41 -2.95
CA PHE A 71 11.09 -5.27 -3.51
C PHE A 71 11.11 -5.82 -4.94
N ASP A 72 12.06 -5.31 -5.72
CA ASP A 72 12.29 -5.77 -7.09
C ASP A 72 13.65 -6.44 -7.12
N THR A 73 13.68 -7.74 -7.44
CA THR A 73 14.93 -8.51 -7.48
C THR A 73 15.89 -8.02 -8.56
N SER A 74 15.37 -7.38 -9.61
CA SER A 74 16.21 -6.81 -10.67
C SER A 74 16.76 -5.42 -10.31
N GLU A 75 16.16 -4.75 -9.32
CA GLU A 75 16.56 -3.43 -8.85
C GLU A 75 16.58 -3.40 -7.31
N PRO A 76 17.61 -3.96 -6.68
CA PRO A 76 17.59 -4.17 -5.22
C PRO A 76 17.53 -2.91 -4.37
N GLU A 77 17.85 -1.74 -4.94
CA GLU A 77 17.77 -0.47 -4.24
C GLU A 77 16.42 0.24 -4.41
N THR A 78 15.49 -0.38 -5.13
CA THR A 78 14.18 0.20 -5.44
C THR A 78 13.08 -0.56 -4.71
N GLY A 79 12.31 0.18 -3.90
CA GLY A 79 11.08 -0.34 -3.30
C GLY A 79 9.89 -0.05 -4.19
N VAL A 80 8.89 -0.91 -4.13
CA VAL A 80 7.64 -0.75 -4.89
C VAL A 80 6.51 -0.56 -3.89
N LEU A 81 5.87 0.60 -3.93
CA LEU A 81 4.83 0.98 -2.98
C LEU A 81 3.45 0.89 -3.63
N GLY A 82 2.51 0.32 -2.90
CA GLY A 82 1.11 0.33 -3.27
C GLY A 82 0.25 0.53 -2.04
N VAL A 83 -0.91 1.17 -2.21
CA VAL A 83 -1.87 1.39 -1.13
C VAL A 83 -3.27 1.14 -1.67
N TRP A 84 -4.07 0.41 -0.92
CA TRP A 84 -5.45 0.07 -1.29
C TRP A 84 -6.37 0.37 -0.11
N VAL A 85 -7.39 1.21 -0.35
CA VAL A 85 -8.36 1.61 0.66
C VAL A 85 -9.75 1.17 0.20
N ALA A 86 -10.48 0.49 1.09
CA ALA A 86 -11.85 0.07 0.79
C ALA A 86 -12.71 1.30 0.46
N PRO A 87 -13.61 1.22 -0.54
CA PRO A 87 -14.34 2.39 -1.04
C PRO A 87 -15.10 3.17 0.05
N ASP A 88 -15.68 2.48 1.02
CA ASP A 88 -16.47 3.12 2.08
C ASP A 88 -15.61 3.79 3.15
N HIS A 89 -14.29 3.65 3.08
CA HIS A 89 -13.37 4.15 4.08
C HIS A 89 -12.36 5.16 3.52
N ARG A 90 -12.62 5.68 2.34
CA ARG A 90 -11.82 6.72 1.71
C ARG A 90 -12.04 8.08 2.39
N ARG A 91 -11.14 9.05 2.13
CA ARG A 91 -11.20 10.42 2.66
C ARG A 91 -11.01 10.49 4.17
N ARG A 92 -10.35 9.51 4.76
CA ARG A 92 -10.05 9.47 6.20
C ARG A 92 -8.55 9.61 6.48
N GLY A 93 -7.75 9.87 5.46
CA GLY A 93 -6.31 10.00 5.59
C GLY A 93 -5.56 8.67 5.70
N LEU A 94 -6.22 7.54 5.53
CA LEU A 94 -5.63 6.21 5.68
C LEU A 94 -4.51 5.95 4.69
N ALA A 95 -4.72 6.32 3.43
CA ALA A 95 -3.72 6.11 2.38
C ALA A 95 -2.44 6.89 2.68
N THR A 96 -2.57 8.13 3.15
CA THR A 96 -1.42 8.96 3.53
C THR A 96 -0.69 8.37 4.73
N ASP A 97 -1.42 7.96 5.75
CA ASP A 97 -0.84 7.37 6.96
C ASP A 97 -0.05 6.09 6.63
N ILE A 98 -0.63 5.24 5.79
CA ILE A 98 0.03 4.01 5.34
C ILE A 98 1.27 4.36 4.51
N ALA A 99 1.15 5.30 3.58
CA ALA A 99 2.28 5.72 2.73
C ALA A 99 3.43 6.27 3.58
N GLU A 100 3.15 7.05 4.62
CA GLU A 100 4.17 7.54 5.54
C GLU A 100 4.95 6.40 6.19
N GLU A 101 4.27 5.39 6.70
CA GLU A 101 4.93 4.25 7.32
C GLU A 101 5.76 3.44 6.32
N LEU A 102 5.28 3.29 5.10
CA LEU A 102 6.01 2.57 4.07
C LEU A 102 7.26 3.30 3.62
N VAL A 103 7.20 4.63 3.51
CA VAL A 103 8.37 5.46 3.19
C VAL A 103 9.41 5.35 4.29
N GLU A 104 8.98 5.41 5.55
CA GLU A 104 9.88 5.28 6.69
C GLU A 104 10.56 3.91 6.73
N PHE A 105 9.78 2.85 6.47
CA PHE A 105 10.33 1.49 6.37
C PHE A 105 11.41 1.43 5.28
N ALA A 106 11.15 2.02 4.12
CA ALA A 106 12.10 2.00 3.01
C ALA A 106 13.41 2.70 3.38
N ARG A 107 13.32 3.85 4.05
CA ARG A 107 14.51 4.58 4.51
C ARG A 107 15.32 3.76 5.51
N GLU A 108 14.65 3.13 6.45
CA GLU A 108 15.30 2.31 7.48
C GLU A 108 15.96 1.05 6.92
N HIS A 109 15.47 0.55 5.80
CA HIS A 109 15.95 -0.70 5.19
C HIS A 109 16.90 -0.48 4.01
N GLY A 110 17.37 0.76 3.83
CA GLY A 110 18.42 1.05 2.86
C GLY A 110 17.98 1.19 1.41
N TYR A 111 16.70 1.30 1.16
CA TYR A 111 16.21 1.59 -0.19
C TYR A 111 16.60 3.00 -0.59
N ARG A 112 17.01 3.20 -1.84
CA ARG A 112 17.41 4.51 -2.36
C ARG A 112 16.31 5.22 -3.10
N ARG A 113 15.28 4.48 -3.52
CA ARG A 113 14.12 5.05 -4.21
C ARG A 113 12.92 4.18 -4.00
N ILE A 114 11.76 4.79 -4.15
CA ILE A 114 10.48 4.11 -4.18
C ILE A 114 9.81 4.46 -5.49
N ARG A 115 9.20 3.49 -6.13
CA ARG A 115 8.30 3.71 -7.25
C ARG A 115 6.99 3.00 -6.99
N GLY A 116 5.97 3.36 -7.74
CA GLY A 116 4.73 2.65 -7.62
C GLY A 116 3.62 3.31 -8.40
N ARG A 117 2.46 2.75 -8.21
CA ARG A 117 1.22 3.23 -8.79
C ARG A 117 0.15 3.14 -7.74
N LEU A 118 -0.59 4.23 -7.55
CA LEU A 118 -1.67 4.26 -6.58
C LEU A 118 -3.00 4.04 -7.31
N PRO A 119 -3.82 3.08 -6.89
CA PRO A 119 -5.15 2.90 -7.45
C PRO A 119 -6.04 4.13 -7.23
N ASP A 120 -7.14 4.19 -7.99
CA ASP A 120 -8.12 5.27 -7.89
C ASP A 120 -8.57 5.49 -6.43
N GLY A 121 -8.74 6.74 -6.05
CA GLY A 121 -9.16 7.12 -4.70
C GLY A 121 -8.01 7.40 -3.74
N ASN A 122 -6.77 7.29 -4.19
CA ASN A 122 -5.59 7.53 -3.36
C ASN A 122 -4.87 8.83 -3.72
N GLU A 123 -5.57 9.80 -4.29
CA GLU A 123 -5.02 11.11 -4.64
C GLU A 123 -4.34 11.83 -3.47
N PRO A 124 -4.89 11.79 -2.24
CA PRO A 124 -4.21 12.41 -1.09
C PRO A 124 -2.85 11.80 -0.80
N ALA A 125 -2.69 10.48 -0.97
CA ALA A 125 -1.41 9.82 -0.80
C ALA A 125 -0.41 10.26 -1.86
N LEU A 126 -0.85 10.42 -3.12
CA LEU A 126 0.01 10.93 -4.18
C LEU A 126 0.44 12.37 -3.90
N SER A 127 -0.46 13.20 -3.41
CA SER A 127 -0.15 14.57 -3.01
C SER A 127 0.88 14.60 -1.87
N PHE A 128 0.74 13.72 -0.89
CA PHE A 128 1.73 13.58 0.18
C PHE A 128 3.10 13.23 -0.38
N LEU A 129 3.17 12.20 -1.23
CA LEU A 129 4.44 11.76 -1.83
C LEU A 129 5.07 12.88 -2.66
N SER A 130 4.27 13.63 -3.42
CA SER A 130 4.74 14.77 -4.20
C SER A 130 5.32 15.86 -3.28
N SER A 131 4.70 16.08 -2.11
CA SER A 131 5.17 17.09 -1.15
C SER A 131 6.54 16.76 -0.56
N ILE A 132 6.92 15.49 -0.54
CA ILE A 132 8.22 15.05 -0.04
C ILE A 132 9.21 14.72 -1.15
N GLY A 133 8.90 15.08 -2.39
CA GLY A 133 9.83 15.02 -3.50
C GLY A 133 9.54 14.01 -4.61
N ALA A 134 8.39 13.36 -4.59
CA ALA A 134 8.06 12.39 -5.63
C ALA A 134 7.94 13.09 -7.00
N MET A 135 8.51 12.45 -8.00
CA MET A 135 8.37 12.87 -9.40
C MET A 135 7.14 12.19 -9.99
N VAL A 136 6.29 13.00 -10.61
CA VAL A 136 5.01 12.54 -11.17
C VAL A 136 4.94 12.98 -12.63
N PRO A 137 4.62 12.07 -13.57
CA PRO A 137 4.47 12.46 -14.97
C PRO A 137 3.38 13.51 -15.18
N LEU A 138 3.54 14.37 -16.19
CA LEU A 138 2.54 15.39 -16.52
C LEU A 138 1.19 14.77 -16.86
N ARG A 139 1.19 13.65 -17.56
CA ARG A 139 0.00 12.84 -17.76
C ARG A 139 0.16 11.58 -16.92
N ASN A 140 -0.74 11.40 -15.96
CA ASN A 140 -0.59 10.34 -15.00
C ASN A 140 -1.91 9.57 -14.76
N PRO A 141 -2.46 8.92 -15.82
CA PRO A 141 -3.73 8.20 -15.68
C PRO A 141 -3.65 7.03 -14.70
N ASN A 142 -2.47 6.50 -14.45
CA ASN A 142 -2.26 5.36 -13.56
C ASN A 142 -1.79 5.78 -12.17
N MET A 143 -1.73 7.08 -11.88
CA MET A 143 -1.23 7.61 -10.60
C MET A 143 0.13 7.01 -10.22
N SER A 144 1.04 6.93 -11.20
CA SER A 144 2.40 6.46 -10.98
C SER A 144 3.29 7.56 -10.40
N PHE A 145 4.37 7.16 -9.73
CA PHE A 145 5.32 8.11 -9.13
C PHE A 145 6.68 7.44 -8.94
N GLU A 146 7.70 8.27 -8.75
CA GLU A 146 9.02 7.83 -8.34
C GLU A 146 9.54 8.79 -7.27
N LEU A 147 9.95 8.26 -6.12
CA LEU A 147 10.43 9.04 -4.99
C LEU A 147 11.89 8.68 -4.67
N PRO A 148 12.85 9.59 -4.93
CA PRO A 148 14.21 9.42 -4.42
C PRO A 148 14.22 9.56 -2.89
N LEU A 149 14.94 8.69 -2.24
CA LEU A 149 15.05 8.71 -0.78
C LEU A 149 16.36 9.33 -0.32
#